data_e1f8a1245ec87e19a5b478299be336f1
#
_entry.id   e1f8a1245ec87e19a5b478299be336f1
#
_cell.length_a   1.000
_cell.length_b   1.000
_cell.length_c   1.000
_cell.angle_alpha   90.00
_cell.angle_beta   90.00
_cell.angle_gamma   90.00
#
_symmetry.space_group_name_H-M   'P 1'
#
loop_
_entity.id
_entity.type
_entity.pdbx_description
1 polymer ?
#
loop_
_entity_poly.entity_id
_entity_poly.type
_entity_poly.pdbx_seq_one_letter_code
_entity_poly.pdbx_strand_id
1 'polypeptide(L)'
;MRIFAACVWICSGVLCGLFSLSAFGEGTPVPVHGLWLWKSAEVLERPRGADSLRDFCKAEGINEVYVSISAQSEEQEEGRLAHLIGLLHHSNIRVEALLSSADADEPGKHRGKLLEHVRGIVQFNQKHPAERFDGIHLDVEPQQRPENKGPGNLKFLPGLVDAFLAVRAVAAASHLTVSADIQIKLLKGDLNQRRMLLTSLPRLTLMLYELSSPGNGENAEQMTEKLRTASGKFLDMAYQGLDGRNLAKMVIALRTPDYGELLPQMLKTLDDANRTNLHYAGWARHSYNDYLKAAQ
;
A
#
# COMPACT_ATOMS: atom_id res chain seq x y z
N MET A 1 3.71 -84.87 -11.60
CA MET A 1 3.49 -83.93 -10.51
C MET A 1 3.41 -82.54 -11.14
N ARG A 2 2.19 -82.04 -11.42
CA ARG A 2 1.96 -80.74 -12.11
C ARG A 2 1.55 -79.72 -11.06
N ILE A 3 2.28 -78.62 -10.93
CA ILE A 3 1.99 -77.50 -10.03
C ILE A 3 1.35 -76.40 -10.89
N PHE A 4 0.07 -76.09 -10.59
CA PHE A 4 -0.67 -74.99 -11.19
C PHE A 4 -0.25 -73.68 -10.51
N ALA A 5 0.21 -72.70 -11.29
CA ALA A 5 0.37 -71.33 -10.84
C ALA A 5 -0.86 -70.51 -11.17
N ALA A 6 -1.52 -69.99 -10.15
CA ALA A 6 -2.66 -69.09 -10.28
C ALA A 6 -2.15 -67.63 -10.44
N CYS A 7 -2.46 -67.00 -11.56
CA CYS A 7 -2.26 -65.55 -11.75
C CYS A 7 -3.43 -64.79 -11.13
N VAL A 8 -3.10 -63.96 -10.14
CA VAL A 8 -4.05 -62.98 -9.58
C VAL A 8 -3.88 -61.67 -10.35
N TRP A 9 -4.91 -61.27 -11.05
CA TRP A 9 -5.01 -59.95 -11.69
C TRP A 9 -5.50 -58.94 -10.65
N ILE A 10 -4.67 -57.96 -10.31
CA ILE A 10 -5.07 -56.81 -9.51
C ILE A 10 -5.48 -55.69 -10.48
N CYS A 11 -6.81 -55.44 -10.59
CA CYS A 11 -7.31 -54.26 -11.28
C CYS A 11 -7.09 -53.02 -10.41
N SER A 12 -6.06 -52.24 -10.77
CA SER A 12 -5.88 -50.89 -10.22
C SER A 12 -6.87 -49.93 -10.91
N GLY A 13 -7.99 -49.65 -10.25
CA GLY A 13 -8.89 -48.60 -10.66
C GLY A 13 -8.27 -47.23 -10.40
N VAL A 14 -7.84 -46.55 -11.47
CA VAL A 14 -7.48 -45.15 -11.42
C VAL A 14 -8.74 -44.33 -11.31
N LEU A 15 -9.06 -43.85 -10.11
CA LEU A 15 -10.10 -42.86 -9.88
C LEU A 15 -9.60 -41.50 -10.38
N CYS A 16 -9.92 -41.14 -11.64
CA CYS A 16 -9.76 -39.78 -12.13
C CYS A 16 -10.74 -38.86 -11.39
N GLY A 17 -10.28 -38.28 -10.30
CA GLY A 17 -10.98 -37.18 -9.66
C GLY A 17 -10.99 -35.98 -10.59
N LEU A 18 -12.14 -35.69 -11.20
CA LEU A 18 -12.39 -34.42 -11.87
C LEU A 18 -12.42 -33.33 -10.81
N PHE A 19 -11.26 -32.69 -10.59
CA PHE A 19 -11.25 -31.40 -9.92
C PHE A 19 -11.94 -30.40 -10.86
N SER A 20 -13.22 -30.13 -10.57
CA SER A 20 -13.89 -28.97 -11.11
C SER A 20 -13.13 -27.73 -10.64
N LEU A 21 -12.32 -27.15 -11.52
CA LEU A 21 -11.83 -25.78 -11.37
C LEU A 21 -13.10 -24.90 -11.43
N SER A 22 -13.65 -24.59 -10.25
CA SER A 22 -14.59 -23.49 -10.12
C SER A 22 -13.85 -22.25 -10.60
N ALA A 23 -14.19 -21.78 -11.79
CA ALA A 23 -13.82 -20.45 -12.25
C ALA A 23 -14.50 -19.49 -11.26
N PHE A 24 -13.74 -19.07 -10.22
CA PHE A 24 -14.09 -17.89 -9.48
C PHE A 24 -14.09 -16.76 -10.49
N GLY A 25 -15.28 -16.26 -10.83
CA GLY A 25 -15.40 -15.04 -11.61
C GLY A 25 -14.50 -14.01 -10.95
N GLU A 26 -13.56 -13.44 -11.71
CA GLU A 26 -12.75 -12.31 -11.24
C GLU A 26 -13.74 -11.17 -10.98
N GLY A 27 -14.24 -11.10 -9.74
CA GLY A 27 -14.95 -9.92 -9.25
C GLY A 27 -14.01 -8.74 -9.43
N THR A 28 -14.52 -7.61 -9.90
CA THR A 28 -13.74 -6.36 -9.95
C THR A 28 -13.05 -6.16 -8.60
N PRO A 29 -11.73 -5.99 -8.56
CA PRO A 29 -11.02 -5.81 -7.31
C PRO A 29 -11.64 -4.64 -6.53
N VAL A 30 -11.90 -4.83 -5.25
CA VAL A 30 -12.41 -3.77 -4.38
C VAL A 30 -11.37 -2.65 -4.36
N PRO A 31 -11.76 -1.39 -4.63
CA PRO A 31 -10.82 -0.27 -4.56
C PRO A 31 -10.20 -0.15 -3.17
N VAL A 32 -8.94 0.24 -3.12
CA VAL A 32 -8.24 0.56 -1.87
C VAL A 32 -8.75 1.89 -1.35
N HIS A 33 -9.19 1.91 -0.10
CA HIS A 33 -9.48 3.11 0.67
C HIS A 33 -8.51 3.14 1.86
N GLY A 34 -7.34 3.74 1.63
CA GLY A 34 -6.20 3.71 2.53
C GLY A 34 -6.21 4.83 3.57
N LEU A 35 -5.57 4.57 4.71
CA LEU A 35 -5.37 5.55 5.79
C LEU A 35 -3.98 5.42 6.38
N TRP A 36 -3.20 6.50 6.45
CA TRP A 36 -1.96 6.52 7.24
C TRP A 36 -2.23 6.70 8.72
N LEU A 37 -1.64 5.84 9.51
CA LEU A 37 -1.52 5.97 10.97
C LEU A 37 -0.05 6.22 11.31
N TRP A 38 0.36 7.50 11.30
CA TRP A 38 1.64 7.92 11.86
C TRP A 38 1.57 7.90 13.38
N LYS A 39 2.72 7.72 14.05
CA LYS A 39 2.79 7.71 15.52
C LYS A 39 1.78 6.76 16.16
N SER A 40 1.73 5.53 15.64
CA SER A 40 0.80 4.50 16.09
C SER A 40 0.84 4.30 17.62
N ALA A 41 2.03 4.32 18.24
CA ALA A 41 2.19 4.21 19.68
C ALA A 41 1.37 5.27 20.45
N GLU A 42 1.43 6.55 20.03
CA GLU A 42 0.64 7.62 20.68
C GLU A 42 -0.88 7.39 20.60
N VAL A 43 -1.35 6.77 19.52
CA VAL A 43 -2.77 6.43 19.35
C VAL A 43 -3.14 5.21 20.22
N LEU A 44 -2.28 4.20 20.25
CA LEU A 44 -2.51 2.96 21.01
C LEU A 44 -2.39 3.15 22.54
N GLU A 45 -1.70 4.18 23.00
CA GLU A 45 -1.64 4.56 24.42
C GLU A 45 -2.89 5.27 24.91
N ARG A 46 -3.71 5.84 24.01
CA ARG A 46 -4.95 6.51 24.42
C ARG A 46 -5.99 5.50 24.88
N PRO A 47 -6.80 5.82 25.90
CA PRO A 47 -7.95 4.99 26.26
C PRO A 47 -8.83 4.73 25.03
N ARG A 48 -9.09 3.46 24.73
CA ARG A 48 -9.86 3.04 23.55
C ARG A 48 -9.30 3.54 22.22
N GLY A 49 -7.98 3.81 22.10
CA GLY A 49 -7.39 4.34 20.88
C GLY A 49 -7.56 3.42 19.67
N ALA A 50 -7.37 2.11 19.87
CA ALA A 50 -7.59 1.10 18.83
C ALA A 50 -9.07 1.02 18.39
N ASP A 51 -10.01 1.03 19.36
CA ASP A 51 -11.45 1.03 19.05
C ASP A 51 -11.85 2.29 18.27
N SER A 52 -11.38 3.46 18.71
CA SER A 52 -11.68 4.74 18.05
C SER A 52 -11.17 4.78 16.60
N LEU A 53 -9.98 4.23 16.36
CA LEU A 53 -9.44 4.11 14.99
C LEU A 53 -10.30 3.16 14.14
N ARG A 54 -10.66 1.98 14.67
CA ARG A 54 -11.54 1.03 13.97
C ARG A 54 -12.88 1.68 13.62
N ASP A 55 -13.52 2.36 14.58
CA ASP A 55 -14.82 2.97 14.41
C ASP A 55 -14.74 4.12 13.37
N PHE A 56 -13.68 4.90 13.38
CA PHE A 56 -13.38 5.89 12.36
C PHE A 56 -13.23 5.23 10.98
N CYS A 57 -12.43 4.18 10.87
CA CYS A 57 -12.25 3.47 9.59
C CYS A 57 -13.57 2.97 9.02
N LYS A 58 -14.44 2.41 9.87
CA LYS A 58 -15.78 1.95 9.45
C LYS A 58 -16.68 3.11 8.99
N ALA A 59 -16.67 4.23 9.71
CA ALA A 59 -17.48 5.39 9.38
C ALA A 59 -17.05 6.04 8.05
N GLU A 60 -15.73 6.07 7.77
CA GLU A 60 -15.15 6.68 6.59
C GLU A 60 -14.96 5.71 5.40
N GLY A 61 -15.38 4.45 5.54
CA GLY A 61 -15.24 3.44 4.48
C GLY A 61 -13.79 3.05 4.19
N ILE A 62 -12.89 3.21 5.16
CA ILE A 62 -11.48 2.78 5.07
C ILE A 62 -11.41 1.25 5.11
N ASN A 63 -10.68 0.65 4.18
CA ASN A 63 -10.49 -0.80 4.11
C ASN A 63 -9.01 -1.22 4.19
N GLU A 64 -8.09 -0.26 4.31
CA GLU A 64 -6.66 -0.52 4.48
C GLU A 64 -6.01 0.56 5.37
N VAL A 65 -5.18 0.15 6.33
CA VAL A 65 -4.45 1.07 7.22
C VAL A 65 -2.95 0.82 7.11
N TYR A 66 -2.19 1.89 6.89
CA TYR A 66 -0.72 1.89 6.90
C TYR A 66 -0.25 2.31 8.30
N VAL A 67 0.20 1.34 9.10
CA VAL A 67 0.54 1.54 10.50
C VAL A 67 2.04 1.75 10.64
N SER A 68 2.48 2.94 11.08
CA SER A 68 3.88 3.17 11.40
C SER A 68 4.32 2.30 12.57
N ILE A 69 5.47 1.66 12.42
CA ILE A 69 6.07 0.84 13.47
C ILE A 69 7.40 1.45 13.90
N SER A 70 7.66 1.48 15.20
CA SER A 70 8.98 1.86 15.71
C SER A 70 9.97 0.70 15.58
N ALA A 71 11.25 1.02 15.37
CA ALA A 71 12.30 0.00 15.27
C ALA A 71 12.59 -0.72 16.59
N GLN A 72 12.05 -0.23 17.70
CA GLN A 72 12.28 -0.70 19.07
C GLN A 72 10.93 -0.76 19.80
N SER A 73 10.09 -1.73 19.45
CA SER A 73 8.87 -1.96 20.21
C SER A 73 9.18 -2.77 21.48
N GLU A 74 8.83 -2.24 22.63
CA GLU A 74 8.76 -3.02 23.86
C GLU A 74 7.68 -4.10 23.75
N GLU A 75 7.74 -5.18 24.50
CA GLU A 75 6.78 -6.30 24.43
C GLU A 75 5.31 -5.83 24.61
N GLN A 76 5.09 -4.80 25.43
CA GLN A 76 3.77 -4.20 25.61
C GLN A 76 3.26 -3.47 24.36
N GLU A 77 4.13 -2.79 23.63
CA GLU A 77 3.80 -2.14 22.36
C GLU A 77 3.47 -3.19 21.28
N GLU A 78 4.23 -4.28 21.24
CA GLU A 78 3.98 -5.41 20.34
C GLU A 78 2.59 -6.04 20.59
N GLY A 79 2.21 -6.25 21.86
CA GLY A 79 0.88 -6.77 22.22
C GLY A 79 -0.26 -5.82 21.84
N ARG A 80 -0.10 -4.51 22.04
CA ARG A 80 -1.08 -3.50 21.62
C ARG A 80 -1.22 -3.45 20.09
N LEU A 81 -0.11 -3.60 19.38
CA LEU A 81 -0.09 -3.63 17.92
C LEU A 81 -0.81 -4.88 17.39
N ALA A 82 -0.53 -6.06 17.94
CA ALA A 82 -1.22 -7.29 17.59
C ALA A 82 -2.74 -7.16 17.83
N HIS A 83 -3.14 -6.61 19.02
CA HIS A 83 -4.55 -6.35 19.29
C HIS A 83 -5.20 -5.42 18.27
N LEU A 84 -4.54 -4.32 17.89
CA LEU A 84 -5.04 -3.42 16.83
C LEU A 84 -5.25 -4.17 15.50
N ILE A 85 -4.25 -4.92 15.07
CA ILE A 85 -4.33 -5.66 13.81
C ILE A 85 -5.52 -6.64 13.83
N GLY A 86 -5.66 -7.43 14.90
CA GLY A 86 -6.79 -8.34 15.08
C GLY A 86 -8.14 -7.62 15.05
N LEU A 87 -8.24 -6.47 15.72
CA LEU A 87 -9.46 -5.65 15.74
C LEU A 87 -9.83 -5.11 14.35
N LEU A 88 -8.85 -4.66 13.56
CA LEU A 88 -9.05 -4.19 12.19
C LEU A 88 -9.43 -5.33 11.26
N HIS A 89 -8.78 -6.49 11.36
CA HIS A 89 -9.11 -7.68 10.58
C HIS A 89 -10.54 -8.17 10.83
N HIS A 90 -11.02 -8.17 12.08
CA HIS A 90 -12.43 -8.48 12.40
C HIS A 90 -13.42 -7.51 11.74
N SER A 91 -12.95 -6.35 11.30
CA SER A 91 -13.74 -5.36 10.56
C SER A 91 -13.48 -5.39 9.04
N ASN A 92 -12.81 -6.43 8.53
CA ASN A 92 -12.39 -6.59 7.13
C ASN A 92 -11.47 -5.44 6.64
N ILE A 93 -10.64 -4.89 7.52
CA ILE A 93 -9.68 -3.84 7.21
C ILE A 93 -8.29 -4.47 7.16
N ARG A 94 -7.60 -4.33 6.04
CA ARG A 94 -6.21 -4.79 5.85
C ARG A 94 -5.25 -3.88 6.60
N VAL A 95 -4.12 -4.43 7.02
CA VAL A 95 -3.09 -3.69 7.75
C VAL A 95 -1.72 -3.90 7.10
N GLU A 96 -1.11 -2.83 6.61
CA GLU A 96 0.26 -2.86 6.11
C GLU A 96 1.19 -2.12 7.08
N ALA A 97 2.37 -2.69 7.31
CA ALA A 97 3.40 -2.04 8.14
C ALA A 97 4.02 -0.88 7.35
N LEU A 98 3.92 0.33 7.88
CA LEU A 98 4.46 1.54 7.27
C LEU A 98 5.91 1.75 7.70
N LEU A 99 6.80 1.78 6.72
CA LEU A 99 8.24 2.03 6.89
C LEU A 99 8.66 3.28 6.11
N SER A 100 9.21 4.27 6.79
CA SER A 100 9.73 5.47 6.15
C SER A 100 11.26 5.54 6.20
N SER A 101 11.86 6.10 5.14
CA SER A 101 13.29 6.37 5.05
C SER A 101 13.57 7.43 3.98
N ALA A 102 14.48 8.36 4.26
CA ALA A 102 14.96 9.29 3.24
C ALA A 102 16.20 8.78 2.47
N ASP A 103 16.87 7.74 2.98
CA ASP A 103 18.21 7.33 2.54
C ASP A 103 18.29 5.87 2.05
N ALA A 104 17.19 5.14 2.04
CA ALA A 104 17.21 3.71 1.68
C ALA A 104 17.49 3.42 0.20
N ASP A 105 17.43 4.45 -0.67
CA ASP A 105 17.89 4.39 -2.06
C ASP A 105 19.41 4.17 -2.15
N GLU A 106 20.16 4.59 -1.12
CA GLU A 106 21.59 4.34 -1.04
C GLU A 106 21.87 2.90 -0.57
N PRO A 107 22.75 2.17 -1.29
CA PRO A 107 23.17 0.83 -0.85
C PRO A 107 24.00 0.93 0.45
N GLY A 108 24.07 -0.19 1.17
CA GLY A 108 24.84 -0.27 2.42
C GLY A 108 23.99 -0.06 3.66
N LYS A 109 24.47 0.80 4.61
CA LYS A 109 23.90 0.91 5.96
C LYS A 109 22.41 1.31 5.98
N HIS A 110 22.00 2.27 5.16
CA HIS A 110 20.63 2.79 5.19
C HIS A 110 19.63 1.76 4.64
N ARG A 111 19.93 1.18 3.48
CA ARG A 111 19.15 0.07 2.92
C ARG A 111 19.17 -1.14 3.84
N GLY A 112 20.33 -1.44 4.46
CA GLY A 112 20.49 -2.51 5.45
C GLY A 112 19.50 -2.36 6.60
N LYS A 113 19.36 -1.18 7.18
CA LYS A 113 18.39 -0.89 8.25
C LYS A 113 16.94 -1.09 7.80
N LEU A 114 16.57 -0.62 6.60
CA LEU A 114 15.25 -0.86 6.06
C LEU A 114 14.95 -2.36 5.97
N LEU A 115 15.90 -3.15 5.46
CA LEU A 115 15.74 -4.60 5.35
C LEU A 115 15.72 -5.30 6.73
N GLU A 116 16.38 -4.77 7.74
CA GLU A 116 16.27 -5.25 9.12
C GLU A 116 14.86 -5.04 9.67
N HIS A 117 14.25 -3.85 9.44
CA HIS A 117 12.86 -3.60 9.81
C HIS A 117 11.90 -4.56 9.11
N VAL A 118 12.10 -4.82 7.81
CA VAL A 118 11.31 -5.80 7.05
C VAL A 118 11.40 -7.20 7.67
N ARG A 119 12.60 -7.65 8.06
CA ARG A 119 12.77 -8.93 8.76
C ARG A 119 12.07 -8.94 10.13
N GLY A 120 12.08 -7.81 10.85
CA GLY A 120 11.32 -7.65 12.09
C GLY A 120 9.81 -7.85 11.88
N ILE A 121 9.23 -7.30 10.80
CA ILE A 121 7.83 -7.54 10.43
C ILE A 121 7.56 -9.02 10.15
N VAL A 122 8.46 -9.68 9.43
CA VAL A 122 8.37 -11.12 9.17
C VAL A 122 8.36 -11.91 10.48
N GLN A 123 9.23 -11.58 11.43
CA GLN A 123 9.30 -12.21 12.74
C GLN A 123 8.02 -11.95 13.56
N PHE A 124 7.51 -10.72 13.54
CA PHE A 124 6.24 -10.37 14.16
C PHE A 124 5.10 -11.26 13.62
N ASN A 125 4.98 -11.39 12.31
CA ASN A 125 3.96 -12.23 11.68
C ASN A 125 4.10 -13.72 12.03
N GLN A 126 5.32 -14.21 12.24
CA GLN A 126 5.55 -15.59 12.71
C GLN A 126 5.09 -15.78 14.15
N LYS A 127 5.30 -14.76 15.00
CA LYS A 127 4.92 -14.77 16.41
C LYS A 127 3.40 -14.57 16.59
N HIS A 128 2.76 -13.79 15.70
CA HIS A 128 1.34 -13.42 15.74
C HIS A 128 0.61 -13.84 14.46
N PRO A 129 0.44 -15.14 14.18
CA PRO A 129 -0.09 -15.60 12.89
C PRO A 129 -1.56 -15.21 12.63
N ALA A 130 -2.35 -14.95 13.69
CA ALA A 130 -3.74 -14.47 13.58
C ALA A 130 -3.84 -12.96 13.46
N GLU A 131 -2.89 -12.21 14.01
CA GLU A 131 -2.82 -10.74 14.05
C GLU A 131 -1.63 -10.23 13.20
N ARG A 132 -1.42 -10.82 12.04
CA ARG A 132 -0.28 -10.52 11.18
C ARG A 132 -0.52 -9.30 10.30
N PHE A 133 0.53 -8.59 9.95
CA PHE A 133 0.49 -7.63 8.84
C PHE A 133 0.19 -8.34 7.52
N ASP A 134 -0.63 -7.72 6.67
CA ASP A 134 -0.96 -8.21 5.32
C ASP A 134 0.08 -7.78 4.29
N GLY A 135 0.88 -6.75 4.58
CA GLY A 135 1.86 -6.19 3.67
C GLY A 135 2.78 -5.18 4.33
N ILE A 136 3.60 -4.59 3.48
CA ILE A 136 4.54 -3.51 3.82
C ILE A 136 4.25 -2.33 2.90
N HIS A 137 4.06 -1.16 3.49
CA HIS A 137 3.93 0.11 2.79
C HIS A 137 5.19 0.93 2.99
N LEU A 138 5.83 1.34 1.90
CA LEU A 138 7.10 2.05 1.92
C LEU A 138 6.88 3.55 1.66
N ASP A 139 7.39 4.38 2.54
CA ASP A 139 7.51 5.82 2.33
C ASP A 139 9.00 6.18 2.27
N VAL A 140 9.62 5.90 1.11
CA VAL A 140 11.04 6.17 0.85
C VAL A 140 11.16 7.38 -0.04
N GLU A 141 11.63 8.49 0.53
CA GLU A 141 11.58 9.80 -0.10
C GLU A 141 12.97 10.44 -0.31
N PRO A 142 13.85 9.87 -1.14
CA PRO A 142 15.19 10.42 -1.38
C PRO A 142 15.17 11.81 -2.02
N GLN A 143 14.08 12.20 -2.66
CA GLN A 143 13.87 13.52 -3.23
C GLN A 143 13.78 14.65 -2.18
N GLN A 144 13.57 14.31 -0.90
CA GLN A 144 13.58 15.29 0.19
C GLN A 144 15.00 15.77 0.53
N ARG A 145 16.03 15.00 0.20
CA ARG A 145 17.42 15.37 0.44
C ARG A 145 17.84 16.56 -0.41
N PRO A 146 18.65 17.51 0.13
CA PRO A 146 19.03 18.73 -0.57
C PRO A 146 19.67 18.48 -1.94
N GLU A 147 20.54 17.49 -2.07
CA GLU A 147 21.24 17.12 -3.32
C GLU A 147 20.31 16.56 -4.40
N ASN A 148 19.14 16.08 -4.02
CA ASN A 148 18.12 15.52 -4.91
C ASN A 148 17.01 16.51 -5.25
N LYS A 149 17.06 17.72 -4.70
CA LYS A 149 16.09 18.79 -5.01
C LYS A 149 16.26 19.29 -6.44
N GLY A 150 15.23 19.95 -6.93
CA GLY A 150 15.17 20.55 -8.26
C GLY A 150 14.39 19.74 -9.28
N PRO A 151 13.85 20.42 -10.31
CA PRO A 151 13.04 19.79 -11.35
C PRO A 151 13.91 18.85 -12.19
N GLY A 152 13.38 17.66 -12.49
CA GLY A 152 14.04 16.68 -13.35
C GLY A 152 15.25 15.94 -12.74
N ASN A 153 15.65 16.23 -11.51
CA ASN A 153 16.70 15.44 -10.86
C ASN A 153 16.15 14.10 -10.35
N LEU A 154 16.36 13.04 -11.14
CA LEU A 154 15.95 11.67 -10.85
C LEU A 154 17.15 10.70 -10.74
N LYS A 155 18.35 11.20 -10.45
CA LYS A 155 19.57 10.37 -10.33
C LYS A 155 19.45 9.29 -9.24
N PHE A 156 18.64 9.52 -8.23
CA PHE A 156 18.35 8.58 -7.15
C PHE A 156 17.36 7.47 -7.54
N LEU A 157 16.62 7.62 -8.64
CA LEU A 157 15.53 6.70 -9.01
C LEU A 157 15.98 5.24 -9.16
N PRO A 158 17.11 4.90 -9.78
CA PRO A 158 17.59 3.52 -9.82
C PRO A 158 17.79 2.94 -8.42
N GLY A 159 18.40 3.69 -7.52
CA GLY A 159 18.60 3.26 -6.13
C GLY A 159 17.29 3.09 -5.36
N LEU A 160 16.30 3.96 -5.59
CA LEU A 160 14.96 3.83 -5.02
C LEU A 160 14.28 2.54 -5.49
N VAL A 161 14.31 2.25 -6.80
CA VAL A 161 13.75 1.02 -7.37
C VAL A 161 14.47 -0.21 -6.83
N ASP A 162 15.80 -0.17 -6.71
CA ASP A 162 16.58 -1.25 -6.08
C ASP A 162 16.15 -1.50 -4.63
N ALA A 163 15.86 -0.43 -3.87
CA ALA A 163 15.34 -0.57 -2.50
C ALA A 163 13.96 -1.26 -2.49
N PHE A 164 13.05 -0.86 -3.38
CA PHE A 164 11.74 -1.49 -3.52
C PHE A 164 11.84 -2.98 -3.86
N LEU A 165 12.70 -3.32 -4.82
CA LEU A 165 12.92 -4.71 -5.23
C LEU A 165 13.58 -5.55 -4.12
N ALA A 166 14.51 -4.97 -3.36
CA ALA A 166 15.15 -5.65 -2.23
C ALA A 166 14.13 -5.94 -1.11
N VAL A 167 13.26 -4.98 -0.77
CA VAL A 167 12.18 -5.21 0.20
C VAL A 167 11.21 -6.27 -0.32
N ARG A 168 10.78 -6.18 -1.57
CA ARG A 168 9.89 -7.17 -2.20
C ARG A 168 10.47 -8.58 -2.15
N ALA A 169 11.77 -8.73 -2.37
CA ALA A 169 12.44 -10.04 -2.33
C ALA A 169 12.41 -10.65 -0.92
N VAL A 170 12.61 -9.85 0.14
CA VAL A 170 12.52 -10.33 1.54
C VAL A 170 11.06 -10.63 1.91
N ALA A 171 10.13 -9.76 1.55
CA ALA A 171 8.71 -9.87 1.85
C ALA A 171 8.04 -11.09 1.18
N ALA A 172 8.47 -11.44 -0.04
CA ALA A 172 7.90 -12.54 -0.83
C ALA A 172 8.01 -13.91 -0.12
N ALA A 173 9.09 -14.15 0.62
CA ALA A 173 9.29 -15.38 1.39
C ALA A 173 8.24 -15.60 2.49
N SER A 174 7.53 -14.54 2.88
CA SER A 174 6.48 -14.55 3.93
C SER A 174 5.10 -14.16 3.39
N HIS A 175 4.92 -14.17 2.07
CA HIS A 175 3.67 -13.82 1.38
C HIS A 175 3.15 -12.40 1.72
N LEU A 176 4.04 -11.47 2.10
CA LEU A 176 3.70 -10.09 2.32
C LEU A 176 3.63 -9.33 0.98
N THR A 177 2.57 -8.58 0.77
CA THR A 177 2.50 -7.62 -0.34
C THR A 177 3.41 -6.42 -0.05
N VAL A 178 3.89 -5.75 -1.10
CA VAL A 178 4.67 -4.50 -0.94
C VAL A 178 4.05 -3.43 -1.81
N SER A 179 3.79 -2.29 -1.21
CA SER A 179 3.35 -1.05 -1.86
C SER A 179 4.27 0.11 -1.47
N ALA A 180 4.24 1.22 -2.19
CA ALA A 180 5.08 2.37 -1.85
C ALA A 180 4.43 3.70 -2.23
N ASP A 181 4.79 4.74 -1.47
CA ASP A 181 4.48 6.12 -1.80
C ASP A 181 5.42 6.66 -2.88
N ILE A 182 4.85 7.46 -3.76
CA ILE A 182 5.61 8.18 -4.79
C ILE A 182 5.11 9.63 -4.94
N GLN A 183 6.02 10.53 -5.25
CA GLN A 183 5.67 11.91 -5.60
C GLN A 183 5.49 12.07 -7.12
N ILE A 184 4.70 13.07 -7.51
CA ILE A 184 4.45 13.45 -8.92
C ILE A 184 5.76 13.61 -9.71
N LYS A 185 6.82 14.13 -9.06
CA LYS A 185 8.14 14.31 -9.65
C LYS A 185 8.65 13.04 -10.33
N LEU A 186 8.42 11.86 -9.73
CA LEU A 186 8.91 10.57 -10.25
C LEU A 186 8.21 10.18 -11.56
N LEU A 187 7.00 10.65 -11.80
CA LEU A 187 6.25 10.41 -13.04
C LEU A 187 6.70 11.32 -14.21
N LYS A 188 7.50 12.36 -13.93
CA LYS A 188 8.04 13.28 -14.95
C LYS A 188 9.31 12.76 -15.63
N GLY A 189 9.78 11.57 -15.26
CA GLY A 189 10.89 10.88 -15.90
C GLY A 189 10.60 10.47 -17.35
N ASP A 190 11.64 10.08 -18.05
CA ASP A 190 11.50 9.51 -19.40
C ASP A 190 10.77 8.15 -19.38
N LEU A 191 10.51 7.58 -20.53
CA LEU A 191 9.75 6.32 -20.68
C LEU A 191 10.42 5.15 -19.93
N ASN A 192 11.75 5.06 -19.94
CA ASN A 192 12.49 3.99 -19.28
C ASN A 192 12.43 4.15 -17.76
N GLN A 193 12.57 5.37 -17.26
CA GLN A 193 12.47 5.70 -15.85
C GLN A 193 11.07 5.39 -15.30
N ARG A 194 10.01 5.77 -16.02
CA ARG A 194 8.63 5.44 -15.66
C ARG A 194 8.38 3.93 -15.70
N ARG A 195 8.85 3.23 -16.72
CA ARG A 195 8.75 1.78 -16.83
C ARG A 195 9.44 1.11 -15.63
N MET A 196 10.67 1.49 -15.32
CA MET A 196 11.44 0.96 -14.19
C MET A 196 10.67 1.13 -12.87
N LEU A 197 10.11 2.33 -12.61
CA LEU A 197 9.32 2.60 -11.42
C LEU A 197 8.03 1.76 -11.39
N LEU A 198 7.25 1.79 -12.46
CA LEU A 198 5.93 1.16 -12.51
C LEU A 198 5.97 -0.39 -12.59
N THR A 199 7.14 -0.98 -12.85
CA THR A 199 7.32 -2.45 -12.80
C THR A 199 7.94 -2.94 -11.50
N SER A 200 8.36 -2.03 -10.60
CA SER A 200 9.06 -2.40 -9.36
C SER A 200 8.14 -3.07 -8.34
N LEU A 201 6.95 -2.56 -8.17
CA LEU A 201 5.95 -3.03 -7.19
C LEU A 201 4.58 -3.21 -7.86
N PRO A 202 3.70 -4.03 -7.28
CA PRO A 202 2.35 -4.23 -7.83
C PRO A 202 1.43 -3.01 -7.63
N ARG A 203 1.73 -2.16 -6.63
CA ARG A 203 0.93 -0.99 -6.27
C ARG A 203 1.81 0.15 -5.80
N LEU A 204 1.48 1.35 -6.28
CA LEU A 204 2.11 2.61 -5.87
C LEU A 204 1.03 3.59 -5.43
N THR A 205 1.35 4.44 -4.45
CA THR A 205 0.46 5.50 -3.98
C THR A 205 1.02 6.85 -4.38
N LEU A 206 0.32 7.53 -5.27
CA LEU A 206 0.69 8.87 -5.72
C LEU A 206 0.27 9.92 -4.71
N MET A 207 1.22 10.55 -4.06
CA MET A 207 0.99 11.67 -3.16
C MET A 207 0.63 12.93 -3.97
N LEU A 208 -0.67 13.19 -4.11
CA LEU A 208 -1.22 14.32 -4.87
C LEU A 208 -1.39 15.55 -3.97
N TYR A 209 -0.35 15.94 -3.23
CA TYR A 209 -0.44 17.00 -2.23
C TYR A 209 -0.26 18.42 -2.80
N GLU A 210 0.66 18.60 -3.74
CA GLU A 210 1.01 19.93 -4.28
C GLU A 210 -0.11 20.58 -5.11
N LEU A 211 -1.02 19.77 -5.66
CA LEU A 211 -2.11 20.24 -6.52
C LEU A 211 -3.45 20.34 -5.78
N SER A 212 -3.49 19.77 -4.61
CA SER A 212 -4.69 19.69 -3.80
C SER A 212 -4.86 20.87 -2.84
N SER A 213 -3.81 21.66 -2.63
CA SER A 213 -3.97 22.84 -1.79
C SER A 213 -4.98 23.78 -2.43
N PRO A 214 -6.10 24.09 -1.73
CA PRO A 214 -7.06 25.04 -2.23
C PRO A 214 -6.35 26.37 -2.54
N GLY A 215 -6.51 26.86 -3.77
CA GLY A 215 -6.14 28.24 -4.06
C GLY A 215 -6.98 29.17 -3.19
N ASN A 216 -6.43 30.29 -2.74
CA ASN A 216 -7.19 31.27 -1.95
C ASN A 216 -8.50 31.63 -2.67
N GLY A 217 -9.65 31.22 -2.10
CA GLY A 217 -10.97 31.53 -2.60
C GLY A 217 -11.62 30.51 -3.56
N GLU A 218 -11.02 29.34 -3.81
CA GLU A 218 -11.67 28.26 -4.58
C GLU A 218 -12.87 27.69 -3.80
N ASN A 219 -14.00 27.52 -4.49
CA ASN A 219 -15.17 26.85 -3.92
C ASN A 219 -15.10 25.31 -4.14
N ALA A 220 -16.01 24.56 -3.50
CA ALA A 220 -16.04 23.10 -3.55
C ALA A 220 -16.17 22.54 -4.99
N GLU A 221 -16.90 23.20 -5.88
CA GLU A 221 -17.09 22.80 -7.27
C GLU A 221 -15.78 22.94 -8.07
N GLN A 222 -15.10 24.07 -7.91
CA GLN A 222 -13.80 24.34 -8.54
C GLN A 222 -12.74 23.34 -8.07
N MET A 223 -12.70 23.05 -6.76
CA MET A 223 -11.80 22.04 -6.20
C MET A 223 -12.09 20.63 -6.75
N THR A 224 -13.37 20.28 -6.87
CA THR A 224 -13.81 18.99 -7.44
C THR A 224 -13.34 18.85 -8.90
N GLU A 225 -13.54 19.87 -9.72
CA GLU A 225 -13.16 19.84 -11.14
C GLU A 225 -11.62 19.83 -11.31
N LYS A 226 -10.91 20.62 -10.50
CA LYS A 226 -9.45 20.63 -10.46
C LYS A 226 -8.89 19.24 -10.11
N LEU A 227 -9.45 18.59 -9.09
CA LEU A 227 -9.04 17.25 -8.67
C LEU A 227 -9.33 16.20 -9.75
N ARG A 228 -10.54 16.23 -10.34
CA ARG A 228 -10.93 15.34 -11.44
C ARG A 228 -9.94 15.44 -12.60
N THR A 229 -9.67 16.64 -13.06
CA THR A 229 -8.75 16.91 -14.17
C THR A 229 -7.30 16.47 -13.82
N ALA A 230 -6.83 16.82 -12.62
CA ALA A 230 -5.48 16.51 -12.19
C ALA A 230 -5.26 15.00 -12.05
N SER A 231 -6.19 14.28 -11.40
CA SER A 231 -6.05 12.83 -11.19
C SER A 231 -5.98 12.07 -12.50
N GLY A 232 -6.87 12.36 -13.45
CA GLY A 232 -6.83 11.76 -14.80
C GLY A 232 -5.53 12.06 -15.53
N LYS A 233 -5.11 13.34 -15.56
CA LYS A 233 -3.85 13.76 -16.19
C LYS A 233 -2.63 13.02 -15.64
N PHE A 234 -2.55 12.80 -14.32
CA PHE A 234 -1.39 12.11 -13.74
C PHE A 234 -1.41 10.61 -14.00
N LEU A 235 -2.58 9.98 -14.00
CA LEU A 235 -2.71 8.60 -14.43
C LEU A 235 -2.27 8.45 -15.90
N ASP A 236 -2.77 9.30 -16.79
CA ASP A 236 -2.37 9.28 -18.20
C ASP A 236 -0.86 9.48 -18.36
N MET A 237 -0.29 10.48 -17.69
CA MET A 237 1.15 10.75 -17.73
C MET A 237 1.98 9.55 -17.22
N ALA A 238 1.53 8.87 -16.18
CA ALA A 238 2.23 7.73 -15.61
C ALA A 238 2.34 6.59 -16.63
N TYR A 239 1.27 6.28 -17.34
CA TYR A 239 1.16 5.09 -18.19
C TYR A 239 1.31 5.36 -19.69
N GLN A 240 1.37 6.62 -20.12
CA GLN A 240 1.53 6.99 -21.53
C GLN A 240 2.75 6.32 -22.17
N GLY A 241 2.53 5.57 -23.25
CA GLY A 241 3.59 4.87 -24.01
C GLY A 241 4.11 3.61 -23.31
N LEU A 242 3.46 3.16 -22.22
CA LEU A 242 3.78 1.92 -21.53
C LEU A 242 2.74 0.86 -21.83
N ASP A 243 3.18 -0.26 -22.39
CA ASP A 243 2.37 -1.46 -22.59
C ASP A 243 2.77 -2.51 -21.55
N GLY A 244 1.80 -3.25 -21.03
CA GLY A 244 2.06 -4.42 -20.20
C GLY A 244 1.06 -4.62 -19.07
N ARG A 245 0.79 -5.90 -18.78
CA ARG A 245 -0.13 -6.33 -17.70
C ARG A 245 0.50 -6.23 -16.30
N ASN A 246 1.81 -6.02 -16.21
CA ASN A 246 2.57 -6.05 -14.96
C ASN A 246 2.93 -4.65 -14.43
N LEU A 247 2.25 -3.61 -14.90
CA LEU A 247 2.44 -2.27 -14.37
C LEU A 247 1.72 -2.12 -13.02
N ALA A 248 2.35 -1.38 -12.12
CA ALA A 248 1.75 -1.04 -10.83
C ALA A 248 0.34 -0.48 -11.00
N LYS A 249 -0.55 -0.80 -10.07
CA LYS A 249 -1.81 -0.05 -9.90
C LYS A 249 -1.54 1.19 -9.07
N MET A 250 -2.29 2.27 -9.31
CA MET A 250 -2.10 3.56 -8.66
C MET A 250 -3.22 3.88 -7.68
N VAL A 251 -2.88 4.07 -6.42
CA VAL A 251 -3.71 4.72 -5.41
C VAL A 251 -3.41 6.22 -5.43
N ILE A 252 -4.40 7.08 -5.28
CA ILE A 252 -4.20 8.54 -5.22
C ILE A 252 -4.41 9.02 -3.80
N ALA A 253 -3.41 9.68 -3.23
CA ALA A 253 -3.45 10.16 -1.85
C ALA A 253 -3.75 11.65 -1.75
N LEU A 254 -4.63 12.00 -0.80
CA LEU A 254 -4.96 13.38 -0.43
C LEU A 254 -4.64 13.63 1.04
N ARG A 255 -4.28 14.87 1.39
CA ARG A 255 -4.05 15.27 2.78
C ARG A 255 -5.31 15.84 3.43
N THR A 256 -5.57 15.40 4.66
CA THR A 256 -6.69 15.91 5.48
C THR A 256 -6.69 17.42 5.64
N PRO A 257 -5.56 18.09 5.98
CA PRO A 257 -5.55 19.54 6.18
C PRO A 257 -5.87 20.36 4.93
N ASP A 258 -5.66 19.79 3.73
CA ASP A 258 -5.85 20.53 2.47
C ASP A 258 -7.34 20.72 2.13
N TYR A 259 -8.20 19.82 2.61
CA TYR A 259 -9.62 19.80 2.23
C TYR A 259 -10.58 19.96 3.41
N GLY A 260 -10.13 19.76 4.65
CA GLY A 260 -11.01 19.86 5.82
C GLY A 260 -12.26 18.99 5.69
N GLU A 261 -13.43 19.61 5.89
CA GLU A 261 -14.74 18.94 5.80
C GLU A 261 -15.11 18.48 4.38
N LEU A 262 -14.46 19.03 3.35
CA LEU A 262 -14.68 18.62 1.95
C LEU A 262 -13.96 17.33 1.57
N LEU A 263 -13.06 16.83 2.41
CA LEU A 263 -12.24 15.65 2.07
C LEU A 263 -13.08 14.43 1.67
N PRO A 264 -14.17 14.04 2.36
CA PRO A 264 -14.99 12.89 1.93
C PRO A 264 -15.56 13.06 0.51
N GLN A 265 -16.00 14.28 0.15
CA GLN A 265 -16.46 14.59 -1.19
C GLN A 265 -15.32 14.48 -2.21
N MET A 266 -14.12 14.94 -1.87
CA MET A 266 -12.95 14.85 -2.76
C MET A 266 -12.53 13.41 -3.00
N LEU A 267 -12.51 12.56 -1.96
CA LEU A 267 -12.20 11.13 -2.08
C LEU A 267 -13.22 10.41 -2.96
N LYS A 268 -14.52 10.70 -2.77
CA LYS A 268 -15.56 10.20 -3.67
C LYS A 268 -15.37 10.66 -5.11
N THR A 269 -14.95 11.90 -5.32
CA THR A 269 -14.65 12.42 -6.66
C THR A 269 -13.54 11.64 -7.35
N LEU A 270 -12.50 11.22 -6.62
CA LEU A 270 -11.43 10.37 -7.17
C LEU A 270 -11.98 9.04 -7.69
N ASP A 271 -12.82 8.36 -6.92
CA ASP A 271 -13.44 7.10 -7.34
C ASP A 271 -14.34 7.30 -8.56
N ASP A 272 -15.25 8.28 -8.52
CA ASP A 272 -16.20 8.55 -9.60
C ASP A 272 -15.48 8.93 -10.92
N ALA A 273 -14.39 9.69 -10.84
CA ALA A 273 -13.63 10.14 -12.00
C ALA A 273 -12.76 9.03 -12.63
N ASN A 274 -12.24 8.12 -11.81
CA ASN A 274 -11.18 7.20 -12.24
C ASN A 274 -11.59 5.71 -12.23
N ARG A 275 -12.78 5.33 -11.77
CA ARG A 275 -13.24 3.93 -11.64
C ARG A 275 -13.16 3.09 -12.91
N THR A 276 -13.17 3.72 -14.08
CA THR A 276 -13.04 3.04 -15.38
C THR A 276 -11.58 2.97 -15.87
N ASN A 277 -10.65 3.65 -15.19
CA ASN A 277 -9.24 3.60 -15.52
C ASN A 277 -8.64 2.30 -15.00
N LEU A 278 -8.10 1.48 -15.91
CA LEU A 278 -7.55 0.16 -15.58
C LEU A 278 -6.38 0.21 -14.59
N HIS A 279 -5.73 1.35 -14.46
CA HIS A 279 -4.58 1.52 -13.58
C HIS A 279 -4.94 2.15 -12.23
N TYR A 280 -6.13 2.67 -12.08
CA TYR A 280 -6.60 3.21 -10.82
C TYR A 280 -6.91 2.08 -9.83
N ALA A 281 -6.42 2.19 -8.59
CA ALA A 281 -6.62 1.20 -7.54
C ALA A 281 -7.43 1.73 -6.35
N GLY A 282 -7.74 3.03 -6.32
CA GLY A 282 -8.46 3.65 -5.21
C GLY A 282 -7.76 4.90 -4.68
N TRP A 283 -8.09 5.28 -3.46
CA TRP A 283 -7.55 6.47 -2.83
C TRP A 283 -6.97 6.16 -1.44
N ALA A 284 -6.17 7.10 -0.92
CA ALA A 284 -5.70 7.06 0.45
C ALA A 284 -5.75 8.44 1.11
N ARG A 285 -5.99 8.46 2.43
CA ARG A 285 -6.11 9.65 3.26
C ARG A 285 -4.90 9.82 4.17
N HIS A 286 -4.18 10.90 4.04
CA HIS A 286 -3.10 11.28 4.94
C HIS A 286 -3.60 12.39 5.87
N SER A 287 -3.76 12.21 7.16
CA SER A 287 -3.59 11.01 7.98
C SER A 287 -4.63 10.98 9.11
N TYR A 288 -4.73 9.87 9.85
CA TYR A 288 -5.56 9.79 11.07
C TYR A 288 -5.08 10.77 12.15
N ASN A 289 -3.76 10.93 12.28
CA ASN A 289 -3.20 11.89 13.24
C ASN A 289 -3.59 13.34 12.93
N ASP A 290 -3.75 13.71 11.66
CA ASP A 290 -4.24 15.05 11.27
C ASP A 290 -5.73 15.21 11.55
N TYR A 291 -6.52 14.16 11.37
CA TYR A 291 -7.92 14.15 11.79
C TYR A 291 -8.05 14.37 13.30
N LEU A 292 -7.25 13.66 14.12
CA LEU A 292 -7.28 13.83 15.57
C LEU A 292 -6.90 15.24 16.04
N LYS A 293 -6.03 15.94 15.31
CA LYS A 293 -5.66 17.34 15.60
C LYS A 293 -6.80 18.31 15.24
N ALA A 294 -7.48 18.05 14.13
CA ALA A 294 -8.58 18.89 13.68
C ALA A 294 -9.85 18.74 14.55
N ALA A 295 -9.99 17.61 15.26
CA ALA A 295 -11.12 17.32 16.16
C ALA A 295 -10.91 17.84 17.59
N GLN A 296 -9.75 18.42 17.93
CA GLN A 296 -9.44 19.09 19.20
C GLN A 296 -9.70 20.57 19.15
#